data_c26f3ee321f23a06bd3392e770958f01
#
_entry.id   c26f3ee321f23a06bd3392e770958f01
#
_cell.length_a   1.000
_cell.length_b   1.000
_cell.length_c   1.000
_cell.angle_alpha   90.00
_cell.angle_beta   90.00
_cell.angle_gamma   90.00
#
_symmetry.space_group_name_H-M   'P 1'
#
loop_
_entity.id
_entity.type
_entity.pdbx_description
1 polymer ?
#
loop_
_entity_poly.entity_id
_entity_poly.type
_entity_poly.pdbx_seq_one_letter_code
_entity_poly.pdbx_strand_id
1 'polypeptide(L)'
;MANQYLHPDVFDDGLKVISDNSAMKIVVTAGVPASRQEAVDAVGTGSGKRVSSIIDLDAADAVLGAHTGGRKIVVASKSGTAAVTTVGSEDLLLVIYDDTRILAINDETSNQQLTEDNPITLPTFDIALVVVQPE
;
A
#
# COMPACT_ATOMS: atom_id res chain seq x y z
N MET A 1 33.47 -3.65 -12.26
CA MET A 1 32.06 -3.82 -11.92
C MET A 1 31.20 -3.12 -12.97
N ALA A 2 30.25 -3.81 -13.51
CA ALA A 2 29.38 -3.24 -14.52
C ALA A 2 28.38 -2.29 -13.87
N ASN A 3 28.19 -1.15 -14.47
CA ASN A 3 27.13 -0.24 -14.08
C ASN A 3 25.84 -0.71 -14.70
N GLN A 4 24.82 -0.81 -13.88
CA GLN A 4 23.50 -1.13 -14.37
C GLN A 4 22.75 0.16 -14.69
N TYR A 5 22.05 0.14 -15.77
CA TYR A 5 21.23 1.28 -16.18
C TYR A 5 19.90 0.78 -16.71
N LEU A 6 18.82 1.40 -16.24
CA LEU A 6 17.51 1.24 -16.81
C LEU A 6 16.98 2.62 -17.17
N HIS A 7 16.48 2.75 -18.38
CA HIS A 7 15.87 3.99 -18.81
C HIS A 7 14.66 4.29 -17.93
N PRO A 8 14.43 5.57 -17.55
CA PRO A 8 13.26 5.92 -16.72
C PRO A 8 11.94 5.36 -17.22
N ASP A 9 11.76 5.21 -18.54
CA ASP A 9 10.51 4.66 -19.07
C ASP A 9 10.26 3.22 -18.65
N VAL A 10 11.31 2.44 -18.38
CA VAL A 10 11.16 1.07 -17.89
C VAL A 10 10.55 1.06 -16.49
N PHE A 11 11.03 1.96 -15.63
CA PHE A 11 10.45 2.12 -14.30
C PHE A 11 9.02 2.66 -14.38
N ASP A 12 8.81 3.67 -15.23
CA ASP A 12 7.51 4.33 -15.35
C ASP A 12 6.44 3.37 -15.83
N ASP A 13 6.73 2.54 -16.84
CA ASP A 13 5.76 1.58 -17.37
C ASP A 13 5.39 0.54 -16.33
N GLY A 14 6.34 0.13 -15.49
CA GLY A 14 6.05 -0.77 -14.37
C GLY A 14 5.18 -0.10 -13.32
N LEU A 15 5.52 1.10 -12.91
CA LEU A 15 4.79 1.85 -11.89
C LEU A 15 3.41 2.31 -12.38
N LYS A 16 3.20 2.45 -13.68
CA LYS A 16 1.91 2.86 -14.24
C LYS A 16 0.81 1.84 -14.00
N VAL A 17 1.14 0.60 -13.68
CA VAL A 17 0.16 -0.37 -13.20
C VAL A 17 -0.59 0.20 -11.99
N ILE A 18 0.07 1.06 -11.22
CA ILE A 18 -0.53 1.73 -10.06
C ILE A 18 -1.00 3.13 -10.45
N SER A 19 -0.12 3.97 -10.99
CA SER A 19 -0.44 5.39 -11.20
C SER A 19 -1.57 5.63 -12.22
N ASP A 20 -1.77 4.71 -13.15
CA ASP A 20 -2.85 4.80 -14.14
C ASP A 20 -4.07 3.94 -13.77
N ASN A 21 -4.07 3.33 -12.61
CA ASN A 21 -5.14 2.43 -12.20
C ASN A 21 -6.27 3.22 -11.54
N SER A 22 -7.48 3.08 -12.06
CA SER A 22 -8.66 3.81 -11.55
C SER A 22 -9.55 2.97 -10.63
N ALA A 23 -9.17 1.72 -10.36
CA ALA A 23 -9.99 0.79 -9.59
C ALA A 23 -9.31 0.33 -8.29
N MET A 24 -8.40 1.15 -7.75
CA MET A 24 -7.64 0.78 -6.56
C MET A 24 -8.38 1.06 -5.26
N LYS A 25 -8.07 0.24 -4.27
CA LYS A 25 -8.46 0.44 -2.88
C LYS A 25 -7.23 0.37 -2.00
N ILE A 26 -7.26 1.05 -0.87
CA ILE A 26 -6.24 0.94 0.16
C ILE A 26 -6.90 0.58 1.49
N VAL A 27 -6.28 -0.35 2.21
CA VAL A 27 -6.77 -0.80 3.52
C VAL A 27 -5.59 -0.99 4.45
N VAL A 28 -5.91 -1.06 5.76
CA VAL A 28 -4.95 -1.47 6.78
C VAL A 28 -5.25 -2.92 7.14
N THR A 29 -4.21 -3.75 7.19
CA THR A 29 -4.34 -5.15 7.61
C THR A 29 -3.50 -5.42 8.85
N ALA A 30 -3.92 -6.39 9.65
CA ALA A 30 -3.13 -6.91 10.75
C ALA A 30 -2.38 -8.14 10.22
N GLY A 31 -1.09 -7.96 9.94
CA GLY A 31 -0.25 -8.98 9.32
C GLY A 31 -0.32 -8.98 7.80
N VAL A 32 0.62 -9.66 7.16
CA VAL A 32 0.74 -9.71 5.71
C VAL A 32 -0.36 -10.60 5.13
N PRO A 33 -1.22 -10.07 4.26
CA PRO A 33 -2.24 -10.92 3.62
C PRO A 33 -1.58 -11.84 2.58
N ALA A 34 -1.99 -13.10 2.57
CA ALA A 34 -1.50 -14.08 1.61
C ALA A 34 -2.25 -14.01 0.28
N SER A 35 -3.39 -13.31 0.25
CA SER A 35 -4.22 -13.19 -0.94
C SER A 35 -4.99 -11.87 -0.91
N ARG A 36 -5.51 -11.48 -2.06
CA ARG A 36 -6.39 -10.32 -2.15
C ARG A 36 -7.60 -10.46 -1.23
N GLN A 37 -8.16 -11.67 -1.15
CA GLN A 37 -9.35 -11.91 -0.34
C GLN A 37 -9.08 -11.65 1.15
N GLU A 38 -7.88 -12.00 1.64
CA GLU A 38 -7.51 -11.71 3.03
C GLU A 38 -7.40 -10.21 3.31
N ALA A 39 -7.06 -9.41 2.30
CA ALA A 39 -7.04 -7.95 2.43
C ALA A 39 -8.45 -7.36 2.35
N VAL A 40 -9.34 -7.95 1.59
CA VAL A 40 -10.72 -7.48 1.43
C VAL A 40 -11.57 -7.81 2.64
N ASP A 41 -11.42 -9.01 3.19
CA ASP A 41 -12.25 -9.45 4.31
C ASP A 41 -11.74 -8.88 5.62
N ALA A 42 -12.67 -8.42 6.46
CA ALA A 42 -12.34 -7.93 7.78
C ALA A 42 -11.94 -9.07 8.70
N VAL A 43 -11.12 -8.76 9.71
CA VAL A 43 -10.79 -9.69 10.78
C VAL A 43 -12.09 -10.19 11.41
N GLY A 44 -12.17 -11.50 11.62
CA GLY A 44 -13.39 -12.14 12.13
C GLY A 44 -14.30 -12.67 11.03
N THR A 45 -13.98 -12.41 9.76
CA THR A 45 -14.70 -12.93 8.58
C THR A 45 -13.76 -13.85 7.82
N GLY A 46 -13.99 -15.17 7.88
CA GLY A 46 -13.10 -16.13 7.22
C GLY A 46 -11.65 -15.96 7.64
N SER A 47 -10.75 -15.88 6.67
CA SER A 47 -9.31 -15.64 6.90
C SER A 47 -8.95 -14.15 6.82
N GLY A 48 -9.92 -13.26 6.95
CA GLY A 48 -9.72 -11.82 6.76
C GLY A 48 -8.70 -11.22 7.70
N LYS A 49 -7.95 -10.25 7.18
CA LYS A 49 -6.94 -9.50 7.93
C LYS A 49 -7.19 -8.01 7.95
N ARG A 50 -8.21 -7.52 7.27
CA ARG A 50 -8.49 -6.09 7.20
C ARG A 50 -9.00 -5.57 8.54
N VAL A 51 -8.41 -4.48 9.01
CA VAL A 51 -8.77 -3.82 10.27
C VAL A 51 -9.29 -2.40 10.07
N SER A 52 -9.29 -1.91 8.82
CA SER A 52 -9.84 -0.59 8.47
C SER A 52 -11.05 -0.72 7.56
N SER A 53 -11.77 0.40 7.35
CA SER A 53 -12.71 0.50 6.24
C SER A 53 -11.96 0.35 4.91
N ILE A 54 -12.69 0.05 3.83
CA ILE A 54 -12.13 0.02 2.48
C ILE A 54 -12.16 1.45 1.95
N ILE A 55 -11.00 1.97 1.56
CA ILE A 55 -10.82 3.36 1.14
C ILE A 55 -10.50 3.40 -0.35
N ASP A 56 -11.25 4.18 -1.10
CA ASP A 56 -10.99 4.36 -2.53
C ASP A 56 -9.67 5.10 -2.75
N LEU A 57 -8.90 4.66 -3.73
CA LEU A 57 -7.65 5.27 -4.11
C LEU A 57 -7.68 5.56 -5.61
N ASP A 58 -7.75 6.84 -5.95
CA ASP A 58 -7.79 7.27 -7.34
C ASP A 58 -6.38 7.35 -7.93
N ALA A 59 -6.27 7.38 -9.25
CA ALA A 59 -5.00 7.58 -9.92
C ALA A 59 -4.31 8.88 -9.45
N ALA A 60 -5.09 9.92 -9.17
CA ALA A 60 -4.56 11.19 -8.66
C ALA A 60 -3.94 11.09 -7.26
N ASP A 61 -4.25 10.03 -6.51
CA ASP A 61 -3.68 9.76 -5.19
C ASP A 61 -2.34 9.02 -5.26
N ALA A 62 -1.91 8.60 -6.45
CA ALA A 62 -0.69 7.84 -6.66
C ALA A 62 0.12 8.52 -7.77
N VAL A 63 1.01 9.43 -7.38
CA VAL A 63 1.69 10.33 -8.32
C VAL A 63 3.09 9.81 -8.63
N LEU A 64 3.35 9.59 -9.92
CA LEU A 64 4.64 9.15 -10.43
C LEU A 64 5.64 10.32 -10.42
N GLY A 65 6.87 10.07 -9.98
CA GLY A 65 7.90 11.10 -9.91
C GLY A 65 9.31 10.55 -9.86
N ALA A 66 10.27 11.46 -9.78
CA ALA A 66 11.69 11.11 -9.74
C ALA A 66 12.10 10.59 -8.37
N HIS A 67 13.03 9.65 -8.36
CA HIS A 67 13.66 9.13 -7.16
C HIS A 67 15.14 8.87 -7.45
N THR A 68 16.00 9.05 -6.47
CA THR A 68 17.44 8.80 -6.65
C THR A 68 17.67 7.37 -7.11
N GLY A 69 18.28 7.21 -8.28
CA GLY A 69 18.56 5.89 -8.86
C GLY A 69 17.38 5.21 -9.52
N GLY A 70 16.23 5.89 -9.65
CA GLY A 70 15.05 5.29 -10.26
C GLY A 70 13.85 6.20 -10.33
N ARG A 71 12.67 5.63 -10.14
CA ARG A 71 11.39 6.34 -10.13
C ARG A 71 10.56 5.87 -8.96
N LYS A 72 9.59 6.68 -8.56
CA LYS A 72 8.69 6.32 -7.45
C LYS A 72 7.27 6.79 -7.72
N ILE A 73 6.35 6.21 -6.96
CA ILE A 73 5.00 6.74 -6.81
C ILE A 73 4.88 7.23 -5.37
N VAL A 74 4.36 8.44 -5.22
CA VAL A 74 3.98 8.98 -3.90
C VAL A 74 2.49 8.70 -3.71
N VAL A 75 2.15 7.93 -2.70
CA VAL A 75 0.76 7.62 -2.37
C VAL A 75 0.29 8.63 -1.34
N ALA A 76 -0.81 9.31 -1.64
CA ALA A 76 -1.35 10.37 -0.78
C ALA A 76 -1.88 9.80 0.53
N SER A 77 -1.84 10.62 1.58
CA SER A 77 -2.50 10.31 2.84
C SER A 77 -4.00 10.21 2.63
N LYS A 78 -4.63 9.20 3.24
CA LYS A 78 -6.07 8.98 3.14
C LYS A 78 -6.66 8.82 4.54
N SER A 79 -7.94 9.07 4.66
CA SER A 79 -8.68 8.92 5.91
C SER A 79 -9.77 7.88 5.77
N GLY A 80 -10.02 7.15 6.85
CA GLY A 80 -11.07 6.16 6.92
C GLY A 80 -11.47 5.91 8.36
N THR A 81 -12.02 4.74 8.64
CA THR A 81 -12.41 4.34 9.99
C THR A 81 -11.83 2.96 10.30
N ALA A 82 -11.65 2.67 11.59
CA ALA A 82 -11.28 1.33 12.01
C ALA A 82 -12.49 0.41 11.89
N ALA A 83 -12.28 -0.77 11.29
CA ALA A 83 -13.33 -1.77 11.14
C ALA A 83 -13.44 -2.70 12.34
N VAL A 84 -12.36 -2.82 13.10
CA VAL A 84 -12.30 -3.65 14.32
C VAL A 84 -11.40 -2.97 15.34
N THR A 85 -11.50 -3.39 16.59
CA THR A 85 -10.54 -2.97 17.62
C THR A 85 -9.34 -3.91 17.59
N THR A 86 -8.13 -3.33 17.51
CA THR A 86 -6.89 -4.11 17.48
C THR A 86 -6.17 -4.01 18.81
N VAL A 87 -5.20 -4.90 19.02
CA VAL A 87 -4.25 -4.78 20.14
C VAL A 87 -3.06 -3.92 19.73
N GLY A 88 -2.43 -3.23 20.66
CA GLY A 88 -1.36 -2.28 20.38
C GLY A 88 -0.07 -2.91 19.88
N SER A 89 0.06 -4.23 19.94
CA SER A 89 1.26 -4.94 19.49
C SER A 89 1.08 -5.57 18.10
N GLU A 90 -0.06 -5.36 17.44
CA GLU A 90 -0.27 -5.92 16.12
C GLU A 90 0.58 -5.19 15.06
N ASP A 91 1.12 -5.97 14.13
CA ASP A 91 1.86 -5.44 12.99
C ASP A 91 0.86 -4.98 11.94
N LEU A 92 0.75 -3.68 11.75
CA LEU A 92 -0.20 -3.09 10.82
C LEU A 92 0.49 -2.78 9.49
N LEU A 93 -0.18 -3.12 8.40
CA LEU A 93 0.34 -2.93 7.04
C LEU A 93 -0.68 -2.15 6.21
N LEU A 94 -0.16 -1.34 5.29
CA LEU A 94 -0.96 -0.66 4.29
C LEU A 94 -0.95 -1.50 3.02
N VAL A 95 -2.12 -1.86 2.51
CA VAL A 95 -2.25 -2.74 1.35
C VAL A 95 -3.06 -2.04 0.27
N ILE A 96 -2.48 -1.97 -0.93
CA ILE A 96 -3.17 -1.45 -2.12
C ILE A 96 -3.52 -2.63 -3.00
N TYR A 97 -4.78 -2.71 -3.41
CA TYR A 97 -5.24 -3.76 -4.31
C TYR A 97 -6.21 -3.18 -5.34
N ASP A 98 -6.41 -3.91 -6.44
CA ASP A 98 -7.44 -3.60 -7.43
C ASP A 98 -8.48 -4.72 -7.48
N ASP A 99 -9.23 -4.82 -8.57
CA ASP A 99 -10.32 -5.81 -8.67
C ASP A 99 -9.82 -7.25 -8.73
N THR A 100 -8.54 -7.48 -9.01
CA THR A 100 -8.03 -8.82 -9.27
C THR A 100 -6.82 -9.23 -8.43
N ARG A 101 -6.06 -8.27 -7.87
CA ARG A 101 -4.76 -8.61 -7.26
C ARG A 101 -4.33 -7.57 -6.24
N ILE A 102 -3.40 -7.97 -5.37
CA ILE A 102 -2.67 -7.04 -4.52
C ILE A 102 -1.59 -6.37 -5.39
N LEU A 103 -1.49 -5.04 -5.30
CA LEU A 103 -0.51 -4.27 -6.06
C LEU A 103 0.70 -3.90 -5.21
N ALA A 104 0.51 -3.56 -3.94
CA ALA A 104 1.61 -3.14 -3.07
C ALA A 104 1.25 -3.36 -1.61
N ILE A 105 2.27 -3.64 -0.81
CA ILE A 105 2.15 -3.73 0.64
C ILE A 105 3.26 -2.86 1.24
N ASN A 106 2.89 -1.98 2.18
CA ASN A 106 3.84 -1.13 2.89
C ASN A 106 3.67 -1.32 4.39
N ASP A 107 4.78 -1.41 5.10
CA ASP A 107 4.76 -1.56 6.55
C ASP A 107 4.36 -0.23 7.20
N GLU A 108 3.33 -0.26 8.03
CA GLU A 108 2.96 0.90 8.84
C GLU A 108 3.73 0.79 10.15
N THR A 109 4.59 1.76 10.41
CA THR A 109 5.60 1.65 11.45
C THR A 109 5.11 2.01 12.85
N SER A 110 3.91 2.55 13.00
CA SER A 110 3.47 3.07 14.30
C SER A 110 2.84 2.03 15.22
N ASN A 111 2.36 0.89 14.69
CA ASN A 111 1.76 -0.19 15.47
C ASN A 111 0.73 0.30 16.50
N GLN A 112 -0.10 1.25 16.08
CA GLN A 112 -1.09 1.84 16.97
C GLN A 112 -2.27 0.91 17.17
N GLN A 113 -2.85 0.97 18.36
CA GLN A 113 -4.14 0.31 18.60
C GLN A 113 -5.23 1.09 17.88
N LEU A 114 -6.05 0.39 17.11
CA LEU A 114 -7.25 0.95 16.49
C LEU A 114 -8.46 0.58 17.33
N THR A 115 -9.43 1.49 17.39
CA THR A 115 -10.70 1.25 18.08
C THR A 115 -11.81 1.28 17.04
N GLU A 116 -12.64 0.25 17.01
CA GLU A 116 -13.72 0.11 16.03
C GLU A 116 -14.55 1.40 15.93
N ASP A 117 -14.84 1.80 14.71
CA ASP A 117 -15.62 2.98 14.32
C ASP A 117 -14.91 4.32 14.54
N ASN A 118 -13.73 4.35 15.14
CA ASN A 118 -12.97 5.60 15.28
C ASN A 118 -12.31 5.96 13.96
N PRO A 119 -12.17 7.27 13.67
CA PRO A 119 -11.46 7.71 12.47
C PRO A 119 -9.98 7.35 12.54
N ILE A 120 -9.42 6.99 11.38
CA ILE A 120 -7.99 6.74 11.23
C ILE A 120 -7.46 7.54 10.04
N THR A 121 -6.17 7.88 10.11
CA THR A 121 -5.49 8.55 9.00
C THR A 121 -4.33 7.66 8.55
N LEU A 122 -4.33 7.26 7.29
CA LEU A 122 -3.24 6.52 6.69
C LEU A 122 -2.18 7.51 6.24
N PRO A 123 -0.89 7.28 6.58
CA PRO A 123 0.17 8.21 6.19
C PRO A 123 0.44 8.16 4.70
N THR A 124 1.07 9.21 4.17
CA THR A 124 1.64 9.16 2.83
C THR A 124 2.85 8.22 2.83
N PHE A 125 3.11 7.55 1.72
CA PHE A 125 4.29 6.70 1.58
C PHE A 125 4.71 6.60 0.11
N ASP A 126 5.93 6.14 -0.12
CA ASP A 126 6.51 6.02 -1.44
C ASP A 126 6.61 4.55 -1.85
N ILE A 127 6.34 4.27 -3.12
CA ILE A 127 6.64 2.99 -3.77
C ILE A 127 7.72 3.29 -4.80
N ALA A 128 8.93 2.77 -4.59
CA ALA A 128 10.07 3.11 -5.43
C ALA A 128 10.62 1.90 -6.17
N LEU A 129 10.98 2.11 -7.43
CA LEU A 129 11.80 1.16 -8.20
C LEU A 129 13.15 1.82 -8.45
N VAL A 130 14.20 1.16 -8.02
CA VAL A 130 15.56 1.67 -8.12
C VAL A 130 16.49 0.58 -8.63
N VAL A 131 17.57 1.01 -9.27
CA VAL A 131 18.67 0.11 -9.62
C VAL A 131 19.61 0.05 -8.44
N VAL A 132 19.76 -1.15 -7.88
CA VAL A 132 20.70 -1.38 -6.79
C VAL A 132 22.07 -1.66 -7.39
N GLN A 133 23.04 -0.81 -7.05
CA GLN A 133 24.41 -0.99 -7.52
C GLN A 133 25.13 -1.99 -6.61
N PRO A 134 25.71 -3.04 -7.17
CA PRO A 134 26.53 -3.95 -6.35
C PRO A 134 27.80 -3.24 -5.88
N GLU A 135 28.27 -3.62 -4.73
CA GLU A 135 29.51 -3.05 -4.17
C GLU A 135 30.74 -3.87 -4.50
#